data_a1c8ad6390ae581ac76de5f7a54189a5
#
_entry.id   a1c8ad6390ae581ac76de5f7a54189a5
#
_cell.length_a   1.000
_cell.length_b   1.000
_cell.length_c   1.000
_cell.angle_alpha   90.00
_cell.angle_beta   90.00
_cell.angle_gamma   90.00
#
_symmetry.space_group_name_H-M   'P 1'
#
loop_
_entity.id
_entity.type
_entity.pdbx_description
1 polymer ?
#
loop_
_entity_poly.entity_id
_entity_poly.type
_entity_poly.pdbx_seq_one_letter_code
_entity_poly.pdbx_strand_id
1 'polypeptide(L)'
;MMLAMLPLAAANKYDNPDTLVVSRDGTDEFRTIDEAIQVCRSFMEYTKVIYVKKGVYKEKLIIPSWLTNITICGEDRNQTIISWDDHANILMPIGGLDSDASAKGKKMGTFRTYTLKVEGSYITLKDITIENNVAKLGQAVSIHIEGDHVLVQNCRLLGNQDTVYTGKAGSRIAFYDCYIEGTTDFMFGPSLAWFENCKIHSKASSYITAASSPAGQKYGYVFNKCKLTADVGVDKVYLGRPWRPYVKPLFMNCEMGSHITPAGWDNWHNPKNEETAEYSEYKNYGPGASLVSPGKFRVIHSNTRTIVQVHPPRAE
;
A
#
# COMPACT_ATOMS: atom_id res chain seq x y z
N MET A 1 3.01 59.35 -15.99
CA MET A 1 3.55 57.98 -15.97
C MET A 1 2.40 57.02 -15.65
N MET A 2 1.79 56.45 -16.65
CA MET A 2 0.59 55.60 -16.54
C MET A 2 1.06 54.19 -16.18
N LEU A 3 0.83 53.76 -14.95
CA LEU A 3 1.06 52.37 -14.55
C LEU A 3 0.01 51.50 -15.28
N ALA A 4 0.42 50.73 -16.25
CA ALA A 4 -0.42 49.69 -16.83
C ALA A 4 -0.66 48.62 -15.75
N MET A 5 -1.89 48.53 -15.22
CA MET A 5 -2.34 47.38 -14.45
C MET A 5 -2.34 46.18 -15.40
N LEU A 6 -1.38 45.26 -15.18
CA LEU A 6 -1.47 43.93 -15.78
C LEU A 6 -2.76 43.27 -15.28
N PRO A 7 -3.58 42.68 -16.15
CA PRO A 7 -4.76 41.97 -15.70
C PRO A 7 -4.29 40.83 -14.76
N LEU A 8 -4.84 40.80 -13.53
CA LEU A 8 -4.74 39.61 -12.68
C LEU A 8 -5.23 38.43 -13.56
N ALA A 9 -4.36 37.46 -13.80
CA ALA A 9 -4.78 36.22 -14.42
C ALA A 9 -5.95 35.70 -13.59
N ALA A 10 -7.09 35.46 -14.25
CA ALA A 10 -8.26 34.89 -13.58
C ALA A 10 -7.80 33.60 -12.89
N ALA A 11 -8.01 33.52 -11.58
CA ALA A 11 -7.68 32.34 -10.82
C ALA A 11 -8.34 31.13 -11.49
N ASN A 12 -7.58 30.06 -11.72
CA ASN A 12 -8.15 28.83 -12.28
C ASN A 12 -9.28 28.39 -11.35
N LYS A 13 -10.44 28.05 -11.86
CA LYS A 13 -11.60 27.61 -11.07
C LYS A 13 -11.30 26.43 -10.14
N TYR A 14 -10.22 25.68 -10.42
CA TYR A 14 -9.74 24.56 -9.61
C TYR A 14 -8.71 24.95 -8.53
N ASP A 15 -8.25 26.20 -8.50
CA ASP A 15 -7.30 26.73 -7.53
C ASP A 15 -7.97 27.15 -6.21
N ASN A 16 -8.73 26.23 -5.61
CA ASN A 16 -9.43 26.43 -4.36
C ASN A 16 -9.63 25.08 -3.64
N PRO A 17 -10.05 25.04 -2.38
CA PRO A 17 -10.29 23.81 -1.63
C PRO A 17 -11.59 23.07 -2.02
N ASP A 18 -12.37 23.55 -3.00
CA ASP A 18 -13.61 22.93 -3.39
C ASP A 18 -13.42 21.47 -3.83
N THR A 19 -14.42 20.65 -3.54
CA THR A 19 -14.43 19.24 -3.90
C THR A 19 -14.65 19.08 -5.41
N LEU A 20 -13.79 18.26 -6.03
CA LEU A 20 -13.98 17.78 -7.40
C LEU A 20 -14.80 16.50 -7.37
N VAL A 21 -15.83 16.40 -8.19
CA VAL A 21 -16.72 15.23 -8.22
C VAL A 21 -16.51 14.43 -9.50
N VAL A 22 -16.21 13.15 -9.33
CA VAL A 22 -16.03 12.20 -10.42
C VAL A 22 -17.22 11.26 -10.49
N SER A 23 -17.83 11.17 -11.67
CA SER A 23 -18.97 10.29 -11.95
C SER A 23 -18.81 9.66 -13.32
N ARG A 24 -18.74 8.34 -13.37
CA ARG A 24 -18.49 7.59 -14.60
C ARG A 24 -19.56 7.82 -15.67
N ASP A 25 -20.79 8.06 -15.28
CA ASP A 25 -21.90 8.34 -16.21
C ASP A 25 -21.88 9.76 -16.80
N GLY A 26 -20.98 10.62 -16.31
CA GLY A 26 -20.81 11.98 -16.76
C GLY A 26 -21.88 12.95 -16.25
N THR A 27 -22.55 12.60 -15.17
CA THR A 27 -23.53 13.49 -14.51
C THR A 27 -22.86 14.60 -13.70
N ASP A 28 -21.57 14.46 -13.41
CA ASP A 28 -20.76 15.43 -12.69
C ASP A 28 -19.62 15.98 -13.56
N GLU A 29 -18.70 16.74 -12.94
CA GLU A 29 -17.68 17.52 -13.65
C GLU A 29 -16.65 16.64 -14.39
N PHE A 30 -16.28 15.49 -13.79
CA PHE A 30 -15.27 14.58 -14.34
C PHE A 30 -15.86 13.19 -14.56
N ARG A 31 -15.42 12.52 -15.63
CA ARG A 31 -15.79 11.12 -15.92
C ARG A 31 -14.74 10.13 -15.42
N THR A 32 -13.50 10.59 -15.29
CA THR A 32 -12.38 9.78 -14.85
C THR A 32 -11.70 10.40 -13.63
N ILE A 33 -11.05 9.56 -12.84
CA ILE A 33 -10.29 10.03 -11.68
C ILE A 33 -9.03 10.74 -12.17
N ASP A 34 -8.44 10.28 -13.29
CA ASP A 34 -7.26 10.92 -13.88
C ASP A 34 -7.56 12.36 -14.27
N GLU A 35 -8.70 12.65 -14.92
CA GLU A 35 -9.10 14.02 -15.27
C GLU A 35 -9.13 14.93 -14.02
N ALA A 36 -9.68 14.44 -12.90
CA ALA A 36 -9.72 15.20 -11.65
C ALA A 36 -8.32 15.40 -11.02
N ILE A 37 -7.42 14.41 -11.14
CA ILE A 37 -6.03 14.55 -10.70
C ILE A 37 -5.29 15.59 -11.55
N GLN A 38 -5.46 15.58 -12.88
CA GLN A 38 -4.75 16.45 -13.81
C GLN A 38 -5.08 17.95 -13.65
N VAL A 39 -6.26 18.29 -13.13
CA VAL A 39 -6.62 19.69 -12.88
C VAL A 39 -6.16 20.22 -11.52
N CYS A 40 -5.63 19.37 -10.65
CA CYS A 40 -5.11 19.78 -9.35
C CYS A 40 -3.83 20.59 -9.52
N ARG A 41 -3.75 21.71 -8.81
CA ARG A 41 -2.54 22.55 -8.79
C ARG A 41 -1.41 21.88 -8.00
N SER A 42 -0.19 22.03 -8.49
CA SER A 42 1.02 21.56 -7.77
C SER A 42 1.21 22.34 -6.45
N PHE A 43 1.73 21.64 -5.43
CA PHE A 43 2.14 22.22 -4.13
C PHE A 43 1.04 23.03 -3.43
N MET A 44 -0.16 22.48 -3.37
CA MET A 44 -1.28 23.11 -2.68
C MET A 44 -1.05 23.19 -1.16
N GLU A 45 -1.38 24.34 -0.57
CA GLU A 45 -1.34 24.57 0.89
C GLU A 45 -2.64 24.17 1.59
N TYR A 46 -3.68 23.84 0.84
CA TYR A 46 -4.98 23.35 1.30
C TYR A 46 -5.23 21.93 0.83
N THR A 47 -6.11 21.21 1.50
CA THR A 47 -6.52 19.87 1.07
C THR A 47 -7.53 19.95 -0.07
N LYS A 48 -7.21 19.32 -1.20
CA LYS A 48 -8.14 19.10 -2.31
C LYS A 48 -8.80 17.73 -2.15
N VAL A 49 -10.13 17.72 -2.19
CA VAL A 49 -10.91 16.48 -2.16
C VAL A 49 -11.34 16.10 -3.59
N ILE A 50 -11.06 14.87 -3.98
CA ILE A 50 -11.61 14.23 -5.18
C ILE A 50 -12.62 13.19 -4.68
N TYR A 51 -13.91 13.50 -4.81
CA TYR A 51 -15.00 12.61 -4.42
C TYR A 51 -15.41 11.75 -5.61
N VAL A 52 -15.30 10.44 -5.46
CA VAL A 52 -15.52 9.47 -6.52
C VAL A 52 -16.81 8.72 -6.26
N LYS A 53 -17.82 8.91 -7.13
CA LYS A 53 -19.08 8.20 -7.05
C LYS A 53 -18.92 6.71 -7.33
N LYS A 54 -19.93 5.92 -6.98
CA LYS A 54 -19.98 4.48 -7.22
C LYS A 54 -19.74 4.16 -8.69
N GLY A 55 -18.93 3.16 -8.94
CA GLY A 55 -18.58 2.71 -10.29
C GLY A 55 -17.29 1.93 -10.32
N VAL A 56 -17.07 1.23 -11.42
CA VAL A 56 -15.79 0.58 -11.70
C VAL A 56 -15.01 1.47 -12.66
N TYR A 57 -13.95 2.08 -12.17
CA TYR A 57 -13.03 2.94 -12.91
C TYR A 57 -11.85 2.11 -13.39
N LYS A 58 -11.87 1.71 -14.67
CA LYS A 58 -10.76 0.96 -15.27
C LYS A 58 -9.67 1.94 -15.67
N GLU A 59 -8.85 2.32 -14.70
CA GLU A 59 -7.82 3.34 -14.84
C GLU A 59 -6.52 2.89 -14.16
N LYS A 60 -5.39 3.22 -14.80
CA LYS A 60 -4.05 3.11 -14.23
C LYS A 60 -3.58 4.51 -13.85
N LEU A 61 -3.50 4.78 -12.56
CA LEU A 61 -3.39 6.12 -12.01
C LEU A 61 -2.03 6.41 -11.38
N ILE A 62 -1.62 7.67 -11.48
CA ILE A 62 -0.47 8.21 -10.74
C ILE A 62 -0.90 9.49 -10.04
N ILE A 63 -0.65 9.59 -8.73
CA ILE A 63 -0.63 10.86 -8.01
C ILE A 63 0.83 11.29 -7.96
N PRO A 64 1.26 12.22 -8.83
CA PRO A 64 2.68 12.55 -8.99
C PRO A 64 3.24 13.30 -7.79
N SER A 65 4.56 13.31 -7.65
CA SER A 65 5.27 13.83 -6.46
C SER A 65 5.06 15.32 -6.17
N TRP A 66 4.67 16.10 -7.16
CA TRP A 66 4.34 17.53 -6.99
C TRP A 66 2.90 17.78 -6.53
N LEU A 67 2.04 16.78 -6.48
CA LEU A 67 0.72 16.88 -5.88
C LEU A 67 0.80 16.49 -4.41
N THR A 68 0.39 17.43 -3.55
CA THR A 68 0.35 17.27 -2.10
C THR A 68 -1.03 17.64 -1.57
N ASN A 69 -1.37 17.17 -0.37
CA ASN A 69 -2.63 17.51 0.30
C ASN A 69 -3.88 17.12 -0.52
N ILE A 70 -3.88 15.90 -1.08
CA ILE A 70 -5.02 15.35 -1.82
C ILE A 70 -5.72 14.27 -1.01
N THR A 71 -7.03 14.34 -0.95
CA THR A 71 -7.88 13.25 -0.47
C THR A 71 -8.69 12.68 -1.64
N ILE A 72 -8.50 11.40 -1.96
CA ILE A 72 -9.41 10.66 -2.84
C ILE A 72 -10.38 9.88 -1.96
N CYS A 73 -11.66 10.22 -2.04
CA CYS A 73 -12.72 9.66 -1.22
C CYS A 73 -13.79 8.98 -2.10
N GLY A 74 -13.97 7.68 -1.96
CA GLY A 74 -15.04 6.95 -2.62
C GLY A 74 -16.39 7.16 -1.91
N GLU A 75 -17.46 7.09 -2.66
CA GLU A 75 -18.83 7.12 -2.12
C GLU A 75 -19.14 5.87 -1.27
N ASP A 76 -18.59 4.72 -1.67
CA ASP A 76 -18.77 3.44 -0.97
C ASP A 76 -17.57 2.53 -1.29
N ARG A 77 -16.88 2.05 -0.26
CA ARG A 77 -15.66 1.27 -0.46
C ARG A 77 -15.86 -0.03 -1.25
N ASN A 78 -17.06 -0.59 -1.29
CA ASN A 78 -17.33 -1.84 -2.00
C ASN A 78 -17.83 -1.60 -3.42
N GLN A 79 -18.27 -0.39 -3.74
CA GLN A 79 -18.89 -0.04 -5.01
C GLN A 79 -18.12 1.03 -5.79
N THR A 80 -17.17 1.74 -5.14
CA THR A 80 -16.24 2.65 -5.81
C THR A 80 -14.92 1.90 -6.01
N ILE A 81 -14.64 1.46 -7.22
CA ILE A 81 -13.55 0.51 -7.52
C ILE A 81 -12.63 1.10 -8.59
N ILE A 82 -11.35 1.26 -8.27
CA ILE A 82 -10.28 1.51 -9.23
C ILE A 82 -9.67 0.17 -9.59
N SER A 83 -9.67 -0.20 -10.87
CA SER A 83 -9.29 -1.52 -11.34
C SER A 83 -8.33 -1.46 -12.52
N TRP A 84 -7.29 -2.31 -12.48
CA TRP A 84 -6.36 -2.54 -13.60
C TRP A 84 -5.91 -3.99 -13.62
N ASP A 85 -5.22 -4.41 -14.70
CA ASP A 85 -4.91 -5.83 -14.94
C ASP A 85 -3.49 -6.09 -15.47
N ASP A 86 -2.54 -5.20 -15.24
CA ASP A 86 -1.15 -5.42 -15.61
C ASP A 86 -0.46 -6.45 -14.70
N HIS A 87 0.46 -7.23 -15.28
CA HIS A 87 1.33 -8.15 -14.54
C HIS A 87 2.78 -8.11 -15.05
N ALA A 88 3.71 -8.52 -14.20
CA ALA A 88 5.15 -8.38 -14.46
C ALA A 88 5.67 -9.09 -15.73
N ASN A 89 4.95 -10.11 -16.21
CA ASN A 89 5.33 -10.89 -17.37
C ASN A 89 4.86 -10.31 -18.72
N ILE A 90 4.09 -9.21 -18.73
CA ILE A 90 3.72 -8.52 -19.97
C ILE A 90 4.98 -8.07 -20.68
N LEU A 91 5.06 -8.35 -21.99
CA LEU A 91 6.15 -7.84 -22.83
C LEU A 91 5.91 -6.36 -23.15
N MET A 92 6.89 -5.52 -22.85
CA MET A 92 6.79 -4.10 -23.12
C MET A 92 6.71 -3.82 -24.61
N PRO A 93 5.71 -3.07 -25.07
CA PRO A 93 5.64 -2.62 -26.46
C PRO A 93 6.78 -1.65 -26.78
N ILE A 94 7.08 -1.48 -28.05
CA ILE A 94 8.01 -0.45 -28.52
C ILE A 94 7.40 0.92 -28.17
N GLY A 95 8.16 1.78 -27.47
CA GLY A 95 7.70 3.12 -27.14
C GLY A 95 6.68 3.20 -26.01
N GLY A 96 6.71 2.26 -25.05
CA GLY A 96 6.02 2.43 -23.76
C GLY A 96 6.46 3.72 -23.06
N LEU A 97 5.77 4.10 -21.99
CA LEU A 97 5.93 5.36 -21.23
C LEU A 97 7.39 5.75 -20.89
N ASP A 98 8.28 4.77 -20.79
CA ASP A 98 9.72 4.99 -20.83
C ASP A 98 10.16 4.80 -22.27
N SER A 99 10.47 5.86 -22.98
CA SER A 99 10.95 5.90 -24.37
C SER A 99 12.30 5.19 -24.60
N ASP A 100 12.70 4.30 -23.71
CA ASP A 100 13.90 3.48 -23.81
C ASP A 100 13.67 2.32 -24.78
N ALA A 101 14.18 2.49 -26.00
CA ALA A 101 14.19 1.43 -27.01
C ALA A 101 14.84 0.12 -26.52
N SER A 102 15.65 0.18 -25.45
CA SER A 102 16.26 -1.00 -24.82
C SER A 102 15.25 -1.88 -24.09
N ALA A 103 14.05 -1.37 -23.77
CA ALA A 103 12.99 -2.10 -23.11
C ALA A 103 12.16 -2.99 -24.05
N LYS A 104 12.32 -2.85 -25.38
CA LYS A 104 11.61 -3.68 -26.37
C LYS A 104 11.79 -5.16 -26.10
N GLY A 105 10.67 -5.90 -25.98
CA GLY A 105 10.69 -7.34 -25.75
C GLY A 105 11.12 -7.76 -24.33
N LYS A 106 11.42 -6.81 -23.43
CA LYS A 106 11.62 -7.09 -22.01
C LYS A 106 10.29 -7.16 -21.28
N LYS A 107 10.27 -7.89 -20.18
CA LYS A 107 9.08 -7.94 -19.30
C LYS A 107 8.87 -6.61 -18.60
N MET A 108 7.61 -6.28 -18.35
CA MET A 108 7.20 -5.06 -17.63
C MET A 108 7.85 -4.95 -16.25
N GLY A 109 7.97 -6.07 -15.53
CA GLY A 109 8.48 -6.10 -14.17
C GLY A 109 7.47 -5.58 -13.14
N THR A 110 7.67 -5.93 -11.85
CA THR A 110 6.72 -5.69 -10.77
C THR A 110 6.30 -4.22 -10.62
N PHE A 111 7.28 -3.30 -10.63
CA PHE A 111 7.03 -1.91 -10.21
C PHE A 111 6.23 -1.08 -11.22
N ARG A 112 6.00 -1.59 -12.42
CA ARG A 112 5.17 -0.94 -13.44
C ARG A 112 3.74 -1.47 -13.50
N THR A 113 3.38 -2.47 -12.69
CA THR A 113 2.08 -3.16 -12.77
C THR A 113 0.98 -2.51 -11.93
N TYR A 114 1.28 -1.45 -11.21
CA TYR A 114 0.35 -0.81 -10.27
C TYR A 114 -0.96 -0.39 -10.94
N THR A 115 -2.04 -0.49 -10.18
CA THR A 115 -3.31 0.16 -10.51
C THR A 115 -3.26 1.63 -10.10
N LEU A 116 -2.84 1.92 -8.85
CA LEU A 116 -2.62 3.27 -8.36
C LEU A 116 -1.19 3.42 -7.85
N LYS A 117 -0.45 4.43 -8.35
CA LYS A 117 0.84 4.86 -7.79
C LYS A 117 0.69 6.19 -7.07
N VAL A 118 1.17 6.27 -5.83
CA VAL A 118 1.16 7.47 -4.98
C VAL A 118 2.60 7.93 -4.77
N GLU A 119 3.02 8.94 -5.49
CA GLU A 119 4.33 9.58 -5.32
C GLU A 119 4.23 10.84 -4.46
N GLY A 120 3.05 11.47 -4.45
CA GLY A 120 2.75 12.64 -3.65
C GLY A 120 2.74 12.37 -2.15
N SER A 121 3.07 13.38 -1.35
CA SER A 121 3.02 13.34 0.12
C SER A 121 1.76 14.02 0.67
N TYR A 122 1.38 13.66 1.91
CA TYR A 122 0.12 14.14 2.53
C TYR A 122 -1.11 13.74 1.69
N ILE A 123 -1.13 12.50 1.27
CA ILE A 123 -2.23 11.93 0.47
C ILE A 123 -3.10 11.05 1.37
N THR A 124 -4.41 11.24 1.28
CA THR A 124 -5.40 10.39 1.94
C THR A 124 -6.22 9.63 0.88
N LEU A 125 -6.31 8.32 1.04
CA LEU A 125 -7.19 7.45 0.26
C LEU A 125 -8.24 6.90 1.22
N LYS A 126 -9.53 7.07 0.89
CA LYS A 126 -10.60 6.73 1.81
C LYS A 126 -11.81 6.11 1.11
N ASP A 127 -12.42 5.12 1.77
CA ASP A 127 -13.70 4.53 1.36
C ASP A 127 -13.72 4.01 -0.10
N ILE A 128 -12.61 3.41 -0.57
CA ILE A 128 -12.44 2.99 -1.97
C ILE A 128 -11.83 1.59 -2.06
N THR A 129 -12.16 0.85 -3.11
CA THR A 129 -11.45 -0.37 -3.50
C THR A 129 -10.42 -0.06 -4.57
N ILE A 130 -9.20 -0.54 -4.38
CA ILE A 130 -8.13 -0.50 -5.37
C ILE A 130 -7.73 -1.95 -5.64
N GLU A 131 -7.88 -2.40 -6.87
CA GLU A 131 -7.60 -3.79 -7.24
C GLU A 131 -6.69 -3.90 -8.46
N ASN A 132 -5.77 -4.86 -8.40
CA ASN A 132 -5.22 -5.43 -9.61
C ASN A 132 -5.92 -6.78 -9.82
N ASN A 133 -6.80 -6.84 -10.81
CA ASN A 133 -7.70 -7.97 -11.01
C ASN A 133 -7.15 -9.03 -11.97
N VAL A 134 -5.87 -8.94 -12.33
CA VAL A 134 -5.24 -9.97 -13.17
C VAL A 134 -5.27 -11.34 -12.49
N ALA A 135 -5.40 -12.38 -13.26
CA ALA A 135 -5.25 -13.76 -12.80
C ALA A 135 -3.83 -13.98 -12.21
N LYS A 136 -3.57 -15.14 -11.60
CA LYS A 136 -2.25 -15.48 -11.00
C LYS A 136 -1.16 -15.68 -12.07
N LEU A 137 -0.84 -14.62 -12.82
CA LEU A 137 0.12 -14.63 -13.95
C LEU A 137 1.52 -14.09 -13.57
N GLY A 138 1.74 -13.77 -12.31
CA GLY A 138 2.97 -13.22 -11.78
C GLY A 138 2.70 -12.06 -10.82
N GLN A 139 3.73 -11.27 -10.52
CA GLN A 139 3.62 -10.09 -9.67
C GLN A 139 2.69 -9.06 -10.31
N ALA A 140 1.81 -8.48 -9.47
CA ALA A 140 0.77 -7.55 -9.93
C ALA A 140 0.34 -6.62 -8.78
N VAL A 141 0.84 -5.40 -8.79
CA VAL A 141 0.64 -4.43 -7.71
C VAL A 141 -0.72 -3.75 -7.85
N SER A 142 -1.52 -3.72 -6.79
CA SER A 142 -2.71 -2.87 -6.76
C SER A 142 -2.36 -1.44 -6.37
N ILE A 143 -1.59 -1.26 -5.29
CA ILE A 143 -1.15 0.06 -4.84
C ILE A 143 0.36 0.11 -4.63
N HIS A 144 0.99 1.14 -5.20
CA HIS A 144 2.41 1.46 -5.08
C HIS A 144 2.57 2.83 -4.42
N ILE A 145 3.16 2.90 -3.23
CA ILE A 145 3.28 4.12 -2.44
C ILE A 145 4.76 4.49 -2.26
N GLU A 146 5.15 5.67 -2.73
CA GLU A 146 6.47 6.28 -2.50
C GLU A 146 6.39 7.59 -1.70
N GLY A 147 5.19 8.20 -1.61
CA GLY A 147 4.94 9.41 -0.85
C GLY A 147 5.15 9.23 0.66
N ASP A 148 5.43 10.33 1.35
CA ASP A 148 5.48 10.40 2.82
C ASP A 148 4.17 10.94 3.38
N HIS A 149 3.81 10.59 4.63
CA HIS A 149 2.52 10.94 5.25
C HIS A 149 1.31 10.51 4.39
N VAL A 150 1.30 9.25 3.96
CA VAL A 150 0.16 8.69 3.23
C VAL A 150 -0.76 7.94 4.17
N LEU A 151 -2.04 8.31 4.14
CA LEU A 151 -3.10 7.65 4.91
C LEU A 151 -4.02 6.86 3.99
N VAL A 152 -4.22 5.58 4.29
CA VAL A 152 -5.18 4.70 3.61
C VAL A 152 -6.20 4.25 4.64
N GLN A 153 -7.44 4.71 4.53
CA GLN A 153 -8.47 4.49 5.54
C GLN A 153 -9.71 3.83 4.95
N ASN A 154 -10.19 2.79 5.62
CA ASN A 154 -11.41 2.07 5.23
C ASN A 154 -11.42 1.65 3.75
N CYS A 155 -10.27 1.24 3.23
CA CYS A 155 -10.10 0.81 1.84
C CYS A 155 -10.06 -0.72 1.71
N ARG A 156 -10.31 -1.20 0.49
CA ARG A 156 -10.02 -2.58 0.11
C ARG A 156 -8.88 -2.59 -0.91
N LEU A 157 -7.83 -3.35 -0.62
CA LEU A 157 -6.67 -3.52 -1.48
C LEU A 157 -6.62 -4.97 -1.93
N LEU A 158 -6.98 -5.20 -3.19
CA LEU A 158 -7.23 -6.53 -3.73
C LEU A 158 -6.19 -6.88 -4.79
N GLY A 159 -5.63 -8.09 -4.68
CA GLY A 159 -4.66 -8.58 -5.65
C GLY A 159 -4.29 -10.04 -5.40
N ASN A 160 -3.18 -10.44 -5.98
CA ASN A 160 -2.58 -11.77 -5.81
C ASN A 160 -1.15 -11.63 -5.26
N GLN A 161 -0.13 -11.92 -6.05
CA GLN A 161 1.26 -11.72 -5.64
C GLN A 161 1.61 -10.23 -5.71
N ASP A 162 2.25 -9.69 -4.65
CA ASP A 162 2.78 -8.33 -4.59
C ASP A 162 1.68 -7.22 -4.57
N THR A 163 0.57 -7.42 -3.85
CA THR A 163 -0.59 -6.50 -3.87
C THR A 163 -0.26 -5.08 -3.42
N VAL A 164 0.45 -4.91 -2.28
CA VAL A 164 0.77 -3.61 -1.67
C VAL A 164 2.26 -3.39 -1.65
N TYR A 165 2.75 -2.43 -2.41
CA TYR A 165 4.15 -2.02 -2.39
C TYR A 165 4.33 -0.65 -1.72
N THR A 166 5.19 -0.59 -0.70
CA THR A 166 5.57 0.64 0.02
C THR A 166 7.02 0.97 -0.28
N GLY A 167 7.25 1.73 -1.36
CA GLY A 167 8.49 1.73 -2.15
C GLY A 167 9.63 2.59 -1.62
N LYS A 168 9.42 3.52 -0.68
CA LYS A 168 10.45 4.46 -0.26
C LYS A 168 10.85 4.27 1.20
N ALA A 169 12.14 4.00 1.44
CA ALA A 169 12.68 3.91 2.79
C ALA A 169 12.47 5.23 3.58
N GLY A 170 12.07 5.10 4.84
CA GLY A 170 11.80 6.24 5.71
C GLY A 170 10.44 6.93 5.49
N SER A 171 9.72 6.67 4.40
CA SER A 171 8.36 7.17 4.22
C SER A 171 7.42 6.58 5.26
N ARG A 172 6.52 7.42 5.77
CA ARG A 172 5.53 7.09 6.80
C ARG A 172 4.18 6.86 6.14
N ILE A 173 3.66 5.65 6.31
CA ILE A 173 2.41 5.24 5.69
C ILE A 173 1.54 4.62 6.77
N ALA A 174 0.26 4.95 6.79
CA ALA A 174 -0.68 4.36 7.74
C ALA A 174 -1.91 3.78 7.03
N PHE A 175 -2.28 2.58 7.44
CA PHE A 175 -3.48 1.87 6.98
C PHE A 175 -4.41 1.67 8.18
N TYR A 176 -5.63 2.20 8.12
CA TYR A 176 -6.65 2.04 9.15
C TYR A 176 -7.89 1.35 8.60
N ASP A 177 -8.40 0.36 9.31
CA ASP A 177 -9.67 -0.31 9.01
C ASP A 177 -9.73 -0.91 7.58
N CYS A 178 -8.57 -1.22 6.99
CA CYS A 178 -8.47 -1.72 5.63
C CYS A 178 -8.68 -3.24 5.55
N TYR A 179 -9.18 -3.68 4.40
CA TYR A 179 -9.13 -5.06 3.97
C TYR A 179 -8.03 -5.23 2.92
N ILE A 180 -7.08 -6.11 3.19
CA ILE A 180 -5.93 -6.34 2.31
C ILE A 180 -5.82 -7.83 2.03
N GLU A 181 -5.80 -8.23 0.75
CA GLU A 181 -5.69 -9.64 0.36
C GLU A 181 -4.60 -9.89 -0.67
N GLY A 182 -4.10 -11.11 -0.66
CA GLY A 182 -3.15 -11.57 -1.68
C GLY A 182 -2.70 -13.01 -1.49
N THR A 183 -1.78 -13.43 -2.33
CA THR A 183 -1.23 -14.81 -2.31
C THR A 183 0.17 -14.86 -1.70
N THR A 184 1.16 -14.24 -2.33
CA THR A 184 2.58 -14.31 -1.97
C THR A 184 3.16 -12.91 -1.84
N ASP A 185 3.89 -12.63 -0.76
CA ASP A 185 4.59 -11.37 -0.53
C ASP A 185 3.69 -10.13 -0.74
N PHE A 186 2.40 -10.30 -0.44
CA PHE A 186 1.40 -9.34 -0.88
C PHE A 186 1.43 -7.99 -0.13
N MET A 187 2.36 -7.85 0.80
CA MET A 187 2.71 -6.58 1.45
C MET A 187 4.23 -6.48 1.50
N PHE A 188 4.85 -5.62 0.70
CA PHE A 188 6.30 -5.59 0.58
C PHE A 188 6.87 -4.17 0.42
N GLY A 189 8.15 -4.02 0.74
CA GLY A 189 8.87 -2.74 0.62
C GLY A 189 9.62 -2.29 1.87
N PRO A 190 10.32 -1.13 1.79
CA PRO A 190 11.21 -0.64 2.84
C PRO A 190 10.60 0.40 3.79
N SER A 191 9.38 0.89 3.57
CA SER A 191 8.81 2.03 4.30
C SER A 191 8.56 1.74 5.79
N LEU A 192 8.31 2.81 6.55
CA LEU A 192 7.71 2.77 7.88
C LEU A 192 6.18 2.68 7.69
N ALA A 193 5.62 1.47 7.77
CA ALA A 193 4.21 1.27 7.52
C ALA A 193 3.48 0.77 8.77
N TRP A 194 2.40 1.44 9.14
CA TRP A 194 1.53 1.11 10.26
C TRP A 194 0.19 0.57 9.77
N PHE A 195 -0.22 -0.57 10.27
CA PHE A 195 -1.51 -1.20 9.98
C PHE A 195 -2.29 -1.33 11.28
N GLU A 196 -3.38 -0.58 11.40
CA GLU A 196 -4.27 -0.58 12.56
C GLU A 196 -5.63 -1.15 12.21
N ASN A 197 -6.08 -2.14 12.98
CA ASN A 197 -7.42 -2.73 12.85
C ASN A 197 -7.73 -3.24 11.42
N CYS A 198 -6.70 -3.69 10.69
CA CYS A 198 -6.87 -4.18 9.32
C CYS A 198 -7.21 -5.68 9.31
N LYS A 199 -7.99 -6.10 8.31
CA LYS A 199 -8.18 -7.52 7.98
C LYS A 199 -7.19 -7.90 6.88
N ILE A 200 -6.25 -8.79 7.21
CA ILE A 200 -5.22 -9.32 6.32
C ILE A 200 -5.65 -10.72 5.89
N HIS A 201 -5.87 -10.93 4.59
CA HIS A 201 -6.47 -12.15 4.07
C HIS A 201 -5.56 -12.89 3.09
N SER A 202 -5.17 -14.11 3.43
CA SER A 202 -4.29 -14.96 2.62
C SER A 202 -5.10 -15.85 1.68
N LYS A 203 -4.83 -15.75 0.38
CA LYS A 203 -5.48 -16.53 -0.69
C LYS A 203 -4.66 -17.75 -1.13
N ALA A 204 -3.50 -17.98 -0.51
CA ALA A 204 -2.64 -19.13 -0.75
C ALA A 204 -1.76 -19.43 0.46
N SER A 205 -1.34 -20.69 0.60
CA SER A 205 -0.33 -21.12 1.57
C SER A 205 1.04 -20.59 1.14
N SER A 206 1.41 -19.38 1.62
CA SER A 206 2.61 -18.65 1.21
C SER A 206 3.01 -17.61 2.27
N TYR A 207 3.39 -16.39 1.89
CA TYR A 207 3.94 -15.35 2.75
C TYR A 207 3.10 -14.08 2.74
N ILE A 208 2.82 -13.50 3.90
CA ILE A 208 2.11 -12.21 4.02
C ILE A 208 3.05 -11.07 3.63
N THR A 209 4.19 -10.97 4.30
CA THR A 209 5.11 -9.84 4.12
C THR A 209 6.45 -10.23 3.49
N ALA A 210 6.98 -9.34 2.66
CA ALA A 210 8.35 -9.35 2.15
C ALA A 210 8.98 -7.97 2.40
N ALA A 211 9.23 -7.65 3.67
CA ALA A 211 9.81 -6.38 4.05
C ALA A 211 11.26 -6.24 3.59
N SER A 212 11.71 -4.99 3.44
CA SER A 212 13.08 -4.67 2.99
C SER A 212 13.66 -3.45 3.70
N SER A 213 13.35 -3.29 4.99
CA SER A 213 13.85 -2.17 5.79
C SER A 213 15.38 -2.04 5.69
N PRO A 214 15.93 -0.85 5.47
CA PRO A 214 17.37 -0.64 5.45
C PRO A 214 17.99 -0.75 6.85
N ALA A 215 19.30 -0.98 6.90
CA ALA A 215 20.06 -0.94 8.16
C ALA A 215 19.85 0.39 8.90
N GLY A 216 19.69 0.35 10.22
CA GLY A 216 19.50 1.52 11.06
C GLY A 216 18.08 2.11 11.09
N GLN A 217 17.16 1.63 10.25
CA GLN A 217 15.76 2.04 10.35
C GLN A 217 15.17 1.57 11.69
N LYS A 218 14.47 2.46 12.40
CA LYS A 218 13.98 2.20 13.76
C LYS A 218 12.96 1.06 13.82
N TYR A 219 12.02 1.01 12.86
CA TYR A 219 11.03 -0.05 12.70
C TYR A 219 10.66 -0.17 11.21
N GLY A 220 9.99 -1.25 10.85
CA GLY A 220 9.49 -1.50 9.50
C GLY A 220 7.97 -1.51 9.46
N TYR A 221 7.40 -2.67 9.21
CA TYR A 221 5.95 -2.87 9.23
C TYR A 221 5.46 -3.17 10.63
N VAL A 222 4.46 -2.43 11.09
CA VAL A 222 3.81 -2.66 12.38
C VAL A 222 2.33 -2.95 12.17
N PHE A 223 1.91 -4.14 12.59
CA PHE A 223 0.52 -4.57 12.58
C PHE A 223 -0.01 -4.54 14.00
N ASN A 224 -1.02 -3.71 14.26
CA ASN A 224 -1.67 -3.61 15.56
C ASN A 224 -3.16 -3.90 15.44
N LYS A 225 -3.67 -4.77 16.32
CA LYS A 225 -5.08 -5.17 16.35
C LYS A 225 -5.63 -5.69 15.00
N CYS A 226 -4.74 -6.21 14.15
CA CYS A 226 -5.14 -6.78 12.87
C CYS A 226 -5.73 -8.18 13.04
N LYS A 227 -6.59 -8.56 12.09
CA LYS A 227 -7.16 -9.91 12.00
C LYS A 227 -6.60 -10.63 10.78
N LEU A 228 -5.88 -11.72 11.00
CA LEU A 228 -5.30 -12.56 9.96
C LEU A 228 -6.25 -13.72 9.65
N THR A 229 -6.69 -13.79 8.40
CA THR A 229 -7.64 -14.79 7.90
C THR A 229 -7.13 -15.41 6.60
N ALA A 230 -7.75 -16.50 6.16
CA ALA A 230 -7.39 -17.14 4.89
C ALA A 230 -8.60 -17.77 4.20
N ASP A 231 -8.45 -18.08 2.93
CA ASP A 231 -9.39 -18.90 2.17
C ASP A 231 -9.48 -20.32 2.74
N VAL A 232 -10.57 -20.99 2.46
CA VAL A 232 -10.76 -22.41 2.83
C VAL A 232 -9.68 -23.27 2.14
N GLY A 233 -9.00 -24.12 2.93
CA GLY A 233 -7.93 -24.98 2.44
C GLY A 233 -6.53 -24.33 2.44
N VAL A 234 -6.42 -23.07 2.82
CA VAL A 234 -5.12 -22.41 3.07
C VAL A 234 -4.72 -22.67 4.52
N ASP A 235 -3.61 -23.36 4.74
CA ASP A 235 -3.21 -23.91 6.05
C ASP A 235 -1.73 -23.68 6.43
N LYS A 236 -0.92 -23.15 5.51
CA LYS A 236 0.52 -22.94 5.73
C LYS A 236 0.95 -21.56 5.27
N VAL A 237 0.67 -20.55 6.10
CA VAL A 237 1.02 -19.16 5.82
C VAL A 237 2.07 -18.68 6.80
N TYR A 238 3.13 -18.09 6.27
CA TYR A 238 4.15 -17.39 7.08
C TYR A 238 3.76 -15.91 7.24
N LEU A 239 4.05 -15.33 8.40
CA LEU A 239 3.88 -13.88 8.64
C LEU A 239 4.78 -13.06 7.69
N GLY A 240 5.90 -13.64 7.28
CA GLY A 240 6.73 -13.05 6.25
C GLY A 240 8.08 -13.69 6.06
N ARG A 241 8.83 -13.12 5.13
CA ARG A 241 10.23 -13.44 4.81
C ARG A 241 11.01 -12.18 4.45
N PRO A 242 12.36 -12.17 4.62
CA PRO A 242 13.17 -10.95 4.44
C PRO A 242 13.57 -10.78 2.98
N TRP A 243 12.92 -9.87 2.25
CA TRP A 243 13.36 -9.52 0.89
C TRP A 243 14.77 -8.89 0.87
N ARG A 244 15.14 -8.20 1.95
CA ARG A 244 16.48 -7.66 2.19
C ARG A 244 16.89 -7.91 3.65
N PRO A 245 18.20 -7.87 3.99
CA PRO A 245 18.65 -7.88 5.39
C PRO A 245 18.04 -6.71 6.20
N TYR A 246 18.08 -6.82 7.52
CA TYR A 246 17.69 -5.79 8.51
C TYR A 246 16.17 -5.49 8.58
N VAL A 247 15.34 -6.38 8.11
CA VAL A 247 13.88 -6.23 8.20
C VAL A 247 13.41 -6.24 9.66
N LYS A 248 12.37 -5.41 9.95
CA LYS A 248 11.83 -5.26 11.33
C LYS A 248 10.29 -5.25 11.32
N PRO A 249 9.61 -6.30 10.87
CA PRO A 249 8.17 -6.38 11.04
C PRO A 249 7.81 -6.77 12.48
N LEU A 250 6.69 -6.18 12.95
CA LEU A 250 6.12 -6.43 14.26
C LEU A 250 4.62 -6.70 14.12
N PHE A 251 4.15 -7.82 14.66
CA PHE A 251 2.72 -8.07 14.85
C PHE A 251 2.40 -7.97 16.35
N MET A 252 1.46 -7.10 16.70
CA MET A 252 1.05 -6.93 18.10
C MET A 252 -0.47 -6.86 18.25
N ASN A 253 -0.97 -7.50 19.30
CA ASN A 253 -2.41 -7.54 19.62
C ASN A 253 -3.28 -8.08 18.47
N CYS A 254 -2.73 -8.88 17.57
CA CYS A 254 -3.41 -9.39 16.38
C CYS A 254 -4.12 -10.72 16.68
N GLU A 255 -5.29 -10.91 16.05
CA GLU A 255 -5.96 -12.20 15.97
C GLU A 255 -5.38 -13.01 14.82
N MET A 256 -4.78 -14.15 15.12
CA MET A 256 -4.15 -15.02 14.12
C MET A 256 -4.93 -16.31 13.92
N GLY A 257 -5.44 -16.52 12.70
CA GLY A 257 -6.14 -17.75 12.33
C GLY A 257 -5.20 -18.97 12.28
N SER A 258 -5.77 -20.17 12.29
CA SER A 258 -5.03 -21.45 12.31
C SER A 258 -4.14 -21.70 11.08
N HIS A 259 -4.33 -20.92 10.00
CA HIS A 259 -3.51 -20.99 8.79
C HIS A 259 -2.07 -20.49 9.00
N ILE A 260 -1.81 -19.72 10.07
CA ILE A 260 -0.45 -19.24 10.38
C ILE A 260 0.40 -20.41 10.87
N THR A 261 1.48 -20.70 10.16
CA THR A 261 2.39 -21.80 10.51
C THR A 261 3.11 -21.55 11.86
N PRO A 262 3.36 -22.58 12.67
CA PRO A 262 4.09 -22.44 13.94
C PRO A 262 5.47 -21.80 13.78
N ALA A 263 6.16 -21.98 12.64
CA ALA A 263 7.44 -21.32 12.37
C ALA A 263 7.31 -19.79 12.30
N GLY A 264 6.15 -19.27 11.95
CA GLY A 264 5.85 -17.84 11.84
C GLY A 264 6.58 -17.14 10.70
N TRP A 265 7.87 -17.36 10.53
CA TRP A 265 8.75 -16.64 9.61
C TRP A 265 9.62 -17.60 8.81
N ASP A 266 10.02 -17.18 7.61
CA ASP A 266 10.92 -17.90 6.73
C ASP A 266 12.18 -17.06 6.47
N ASN A 267 13.34 -17.68 6.29
CA ASN A 267 14.61 -16.98 6.09
C ASN A 267 14.98 -16.71 4.63
N TRP A 268 14.04 -16.95 3.70
CA TRP A 268 14.27 -16.82 2.25
C TRP A 268 15.39 -17.74 1.73
N HIS A 269 15.48 -18.96 2.26
CA HIS A 269 16.55 -19.92 1.95
C HIS A 269 17.98 -19.39 2.20
N ASN A 270 18.13 -18.36 3.04
CA ASN A 270 19.42 -17.78 3.41
C ASN A 270 19.55 -17.64 4.93
N PRO A 271 20.24 -18.57 5.60
CA PRO A 271 20.43 -18.52 7.05
C PRO A 271 21.07 -17.24 7.57
N LYS A 272 21.86 -16.52 6.77
CA LYS A 272 22.46 -15.23 7.16
C LYS A 272 21.41 -14.15 7.43
N ASN A 273 20.23 -14.26 6.87
CA ASN A 273 19.14 -13.34 7.17
C ASN A 273 18.70 -13.43 8.64
N GLU A 274 18.91 -14.56 9.29
CA GLU A 274 18.57 -14.76 10.71
C GLU A 274 19.47 -13.95 11.65
N GLU A 275 20.64 -13.52 11.19
CA GLU A 275 21.57 -12.70 11.97
C GLU A 275 21.14 -11.22 12.03
N THR A 276 20.37 -10.75 11.04
CA THR A 276 20.06 -9.32 10.85
C THR A 276 18.58 -8.99 10.89
N ALA A 277 17.69 -9.96 10.60
CA ALA A 277 16.26 -9.76 10.64
C ALA A 277 15.73 -9.75 12.09
N GLU A 278 14.90 -8.75 12.41
CA GLU A 278 14.29 -8.59 13.74
C GLU A 278 12.77 -8.83 13.63
N TYR A 279 12.36 -10.09 13.60
CA TYR A 279 10.96 -10.49 13.55
C TYR A 279 10.36 -10.53 14.95
N SER A 280 9.36 -9.68 15.21
CA SER A 280 8.81 -9.48 16.53
C SER A 280 7.30 -9.73 16.58
N GLU A 281 6.87 -10.33 17.69
CA GLU A 281 5.46 -10.55 18.00
C GLU A 281 5.16 -10.15 19.45
N TYR A 282 3.95 -9.61 19.70
CA TYR A 282 3.56 -9.19 21.04
C TYR A 282 2.05 -9.33 21.27
N LYS A 283 1.66 -10.06 22.31
CA LYS A 283 0.25 -10.23 22.74
C LYS A 283 -0.69 -10.63 21.59
N ASN A 284 -0.21 -11.34 20.59
CA ASN A 284 -1.10 -11.93 19.60
C ASN A 284 -1.88 -13.08 20.21
N TYR A 285 -3.05 -13.36 19.65
CA TYR A 285 -3.98 -14.38 20.15
C TYR A 285 -4.62 -15.15 18.99
N GLY A 286 -5.36 -16.20 19.32
CA GLY A 286 -5.98 -17.09 18.36
C GLY A 286 -5.14 -18.33 18.04
N PRO A 287 -5.66 -19.25 17.24
CA PRO A 287 -5.04 -20.56 17.04
C PRO A 287 -3.69 -20.53 16.31
N GLY A 288 -3.41 -19.47 15.53
CA GLY A 288 -2.13 -19.29 14.84
C GLY A 288 -1.10 -18.50 15.64
N ALA A 289 -1.45 -17.97 16.81
CA ALA A 289 -0.51 -17.25 17.65
C ALA A 289 0.33 -18.24 18.45
N SER A 290 1.67 -18.09 18.42
CA SER A 290 2.55 -18.86 19.27
C SER A 290 2.76 -18.17 20.62
N LEU A 291 2.71 -18.94 21.69
CA LEU A 291 2.99 -18.45 23.05
C LEU A 291 4.47 -18.64 23.45
N VAL A 292 5.24 -19.36 22.64
CA VAL A 292 6.63 -19.72 22.92
C VAL A 292 7.50 -19.32 21.72
N SER A 293 8.60 -18.62 21.99
CA SER A 293 9.60 -18.32 20.96
C SER A 293 10.32 -19.59 20.53
N PRO A 294 10.20 -20.03 19.27
CA PRO A 294 10.89 -21.24 18.79
C PRO A 294 12.40 -21.01 18.51
N GLY A 295 12.93 -19.82 18.79
CA GLY A 295 14.34 -19.46 18.58
C GLY A 295 14.54 -17.95 18.40
N LYS A 296 15.77 -17.52 18.11
CA LYS A 296 16.11 -16.10 17.92
C LYS A 296 15.39 -15.43 16.75
N PHE A 297 15.06 -16.20 15.71
CA PHE A 297 14.48 -15.69 14.49
C PHE A 297 12.99 -15.32 14.61
N ARG A 298 12.26 -15.96 15.52
CA ARG A 298 10.90 -15.59 15.91
C ARG A 298 10.91 -15.12 17.34
N VAL A 299 10.88 -13.80 17.56
CA VAL A 299 10.96 -13.22 18.91
C VAL A 299 9.57 -12.86 19.39
N ILE A 300 9.09 -13.52 20.44
CA ILE A 300 7.82 -13.25 21.10
C ILE A 300 8.11 -12.47 22.38
N HIS A 301 7.66 -11.22 22.43
CA HIS A 301 7.87 -10.36 23.58
C HIS A 301 6.74 -10.53 24.61
N SER A 302 7.12 -10.79 25.84
CA SER A 302 6.19 -10.87 26.99
C SER A 302 6.06 -9.54 27.75
N ASN A 303 6.97 -8.58 27.52
CA ASN A 303 7.05 -7.34 28.27
C ASN A 303 6.96 -6.10 27.36
N THR A 304 6.15 -5.12 27.78
CA THR A 304 5.94 -3.84 27.08
C THR A 304 7.19 -3.00 26.92
N ARG A 305 8.21 -3.15 27.79
CA ARG A 305 9.43 -2.34 27.72
C ARG A 305 10.24 -2.54 26.44
N THR A 306 10.12 -3.69 25.78
CA THR A 306 10.84 -4.00 24.54
C THR A 306 10.16 -3.45 23.30
N ILE A 307 8.85 -3.15 23.36
CA ILE A 307 8.00 -2.64 22.27
C ILE A 307 7.78 -1.12 22.41
N VAL A 308 8.45 -0.52 23.38
CA VAL A 308 8.22 0.88 23.77
C VAL A 308 8.35 1.82 22.58
N GLN A 309 7.24 2.53 22.31
CA GLN A 309 7.16 3.75 21.52
C GLN A 309 7.17 3.59 19.98
N VAL A 310 6.59 2.54 19.46
CA VAL A 310 6.10 2.57 18.08
C VAL A 310 4.72 3.21 18.12
N HIS A 311 4.62 4.45 17.68
CA HIS A 311 3.34 5.15 17.53
C HIS A 311 3.00 5.25 16.05
N PRO A 312 1.70 5.20 15.69
CA PRO A 312 1.29 5.48 14.32
C PRO A 312 1.84 6.84 13.89
N PRO A 313 2.19 7.01 12.61
CA PRO A 313 2.48 8.32 12.08
C PRO A 313 1.29 9.23 12.39
N ARG A 314 1.52 10.36 13.04
CA ARG A 314 0.45 11.33 13.28
C ARG A 314 -0.01 11.87 11.94
N ALA A 315 -1.30 11.83 11.70
CA ALA A 315 -1.95 12.63 10.67
C ALA A 315 -2.06 14.06 11.27
N GLU A 316 -0.97 14.82 11.16
CA GLU A 316 -1.00 16.27 11.42
C GLU A 316 -1.16 16.98 10.09
#